data_073e0c06afbec0d0afca49418cf96ee7
#
_entry.id   073e0c06afbec0d0afca49418cf96ee7
#
_cell.length_a   1.000
_cell.length_b   1.000
_cell.length_c   1.000
_cell.angle_alpha   90.00
_cell.angle_beta   90.00
_cell.angle_gamma   90.00
#
_symmetry.space_group_name_H-M   'P 1'
#
loop_
_entity.id
_entity.type
_entity.pdbx_description
1 polymer ?
#
loop_
_entity_poly.entity_id
_entity_poly.type
_entity_poly.pdbx_seq_one_letter_code
_entity_poly.pdbx_strand_id
1 'polypeptide(L)'
;MKRIVFSMVPLRPFRLDLTTWALRRRPVNTIDCWDGRVYRRVLTIDHQPVEVAVEQDGQPDRARLQVNLTGQKLTRRTQVLVKSQLERMLGIRSDLAPFYELAARDPRLAPLVEEFRGLKPPRFPTVFEAIVNGIACQQLSLLVGILLLSRLAQKFGRSPEHRDDSLHAFPAPVDLADGSKHSLKALGFRGPKAGFLITLSSAIRDRKLSFVQMTYLANTTAP
;
A
#
# COMPACT_ATOMS: atom_id res chain seq x y z
N MET A 1 -8.03 -14.17 18.65
CA MET A 1 -7.74 -12.93 17.87
C MET A 1 -8.73 -11.85 18.23
N LYS A 2 -8.30 -10.60 18.34
CA LYS A 2 -9.19 -9.44 18.53
C LYS A 2 -9.66 -8.92 17.17
N ARG A 3 -10.82 -8.25 17.16
CA ARG A 3 -11.38 -7.60 15.99
C ARG A 3 -11.80 -6.18 16.34
N ILE A 4 -11.52 -5.23 15.46
CA ILE A 4 -12.01 -3.84 15.54
C ILE A 4 -12.69 -3.53 14.21
N VAL A 5 -13.89 -2.93 14.27
CA VAL A 5 -14.66 -2.48 13.12
C VAL A 5 -14.90 -0.99 13.22
N PHE A 6 -14.68 -0.27 12.14
CA PHE A 6 -14.99 1.15 12.04
C PHE A 6 -15.31 1.55 10.60
N SER A 7 -15.88 2.71 10.41
CA SER A 7 -16.17 3.25 9.08
C SER A 7 -15.36 4.50 8.77
N MET A 8 -15.11 4.72 7.47
CA MET A 8 -14.49 5.91 6.93
C MET A 8 -15.33 6.47 5.79
N VAL A 9 -15.38 7.80 5.67
CA VAL A 9 -16.10 8.47 4.59
C VAL A 9 -15.08 9.16 3.69
N PRO A 10 -14.91 8.70 2.44
CA PRO A 10 -13.99 9.32 1.49
C PRO A 10 -14.57 10.62 0.92
N LEU A 11 -13.70 11.50 0.39
CA LEU A 11 -14.12 12.60 -0.47
C LEU A 11 -14.70 12.05 -1.77
N ARG A 12 -15.86 12.58 -2.16
CA ARG A 12 -16.63 12.16 -3.34
C ARG A 12 -16.02 12.66 -4.65
N PRO A 13 -16.25 11.97 -5.76
CA PRO A 13 -16.67 10.57 -5.85
C PRO A 13 -15.55 9.63 -5.42
N PHE A 14 -15.89 8.40 -4.97
CA PHE A 14 -14.90 7.39 -4.58
C PHE A 14 -15.34 5.99 -5.05
N ARG A 15 -14.39 5.25 -5.65
CA ARG A 15 -14.56 3.87 -6.09
C ARG A 15 -13.42 3.01 -5.57
N LEU A 16 -13.73 2.13 -4.62
CA LEU A 16 -12.76 1.23 -4.01
C LEU A 16 -12.20 0.23 -5.03
N ASP A 17 -13.04 -0.32 -5.88
CA ASP A 17 -12.66 -1.28 -6.93
C ASP A 17 -11.59 -0.71 -7.86
N LEU A 18 -11.78 0.51 -8.37
CA LEU A 18 -10.80 1.18 -9.24
C LEU A 18 -9.53 1.56 -8.48
N THR A 19 -9.68 2.08 -7.25
CA THR A 19 -8.54 2.49 -6.43
C THR A 19 -7.67 1.29 -6.06
N THR A 20 -8.29 0.15 -5.69
CA THR A 20 -7.59 -1.09 -5.38
C THR A 20 -7.02 -1.76 -6.62
N TRP A 21 -7.68 -1.67 -7.77
CA TRP A 21 -7.11 -2.12 -9.05
C TRP A 21 -5.78 -1.41 -9.35
N ALA A 22 -5.74 -0.08 -9.18
CA ALA A 22 -4.52 0.70 -9.38
C ALA A 22 -3.43 0.36 -8.34
N LEU A 23 -3.80 0.03 -7.10
CA LEU A 23 -2.88 -0.36 -6.04
C LEU A 23 -2.34 -1.78 -6.24
N ARG A 24 -3.22 -2.73 -6.58
CA ARG A 24 -2.88 -4.14 -6.82
C ARG A 24 -2.04 -4.34 -8.07
N ARG A 25 -2.30 -3.56 -9.12
CA ARG A 25 -1.62 -3.55 -10.43
C ARG A 25 -1.73 -4.85 -11.22
N ARG A 26 -1.60 -6.03 -10.58
CA ARG A 26 -1.71 -7.36 -11.20
C ARG A 26 -2.37 -8.37 -10.24
N PRO A 27 -3.14 -9.35 -10.77
CA PRO A 27 -3.80 -10.37 -9.95
C PRO A 27 -2.87 -11.23 -9.10
N VAL A 28 -1.61 -11.40 -9.52
CA VAL A 28 -0.58 -12.18 -8.79
C VAL A 28 0.00 -11.45 -7.57
N ASN A 29 -0.42 -10.20 -7.31
CA ASN A 29 0.01 -9.48 -6.12
C ASN A 29 -0.63 -10.12 -4.87
N THR A 30 0.21 -10.62 -3.96
CA THR A 30 -0.21 -11.22 -2.69
C THR A 30 -0.12 -10.25 -1.51
N ILE A 31 0.36 -9.02 -1.74
CA ILE A 31 0.44 -7.97 -0.74
C ILE A 31 -0.87 -7.18 -0.70
N ASP A 32 -1.37 -6.79 -1.88
CA ASP A 32 -2.63 -6.10 -2.07
C ASP A 32 -3.61 -7.05 -2.75
N CYS A 33 -4.58 -7.56 -2.02
CA CYS A 33 -5.54 -8.55 -2.51
C CYS A 33 -6.92 -7.93 -2.69
N TRP A 34 -7.58 -8.33 -3.77
CA TRP A 34 -8.95 -7.93 -4.11
C TRP A 34 -9.72 -9.14 -4.63
N ASP A 35 -10.85 -9.47 -4.01
CA ASP A 35 -11.70 -10.61 -4.38
C ASP A 35 -12.94 -10.24 -5.21
N GLY A 36 -13.04 -8.99 -5.64
CA GLY A 36 -14.20 -8.42 -6.33
C GLY A 36 -15.08 -7.54 -5.43
N ARG A 37 -14.94 -7.65 -4.12
CA ARG A 37 -15.73 -6.93 -3.11
C ARG A 37 -14.89 -6.36 -1.98
N VAL A 38 -13.97 -7.13 -1.47
CA VAL A 38 -13.17 -6.79 -0.29
C VAL A 38 -11.70 -6.62 -0.67
N TYR A 39 -11.13 -5.48 -0.33
CA TYR A 39 -9.70 -5.27 -0.35
C TYR A 39 -9.07 -5.77 0.94
N ARG A 40 -8.03 -6.59 0.83
CA ARG A 40 -7.29 -7.15 1.97
C ARG A 40 -5.81 -6.87 1.86
N ARG A 41 -5.23 -6.53 3.00
CA ARG A 41 -3.80 -6.34 3.16
C ARG A 41 -3.39 -6.61 4.61
N VAL A 42 -2.14 -7.03 4.84
CA VAL A 42 -1.53 -7.03 6.17
C VAL A 42 -0.64 -5.80 6.30
N LEU A 43 -0.83 -5.04 7.37
CA LEU A 43 0.01 -3.91 7.75
C LEU A 43 0.81 -4.26 9.00
N THR A 44 2.06 -3.79 9.10
CA THR A 44 2.84 -3.88 10.33
C THR A 44 2.62 -2.61 11.16
N ILE A 45 1.95 -2.76 12.30
CA ILE A 45 1.66 -1.66 13.24
C ILE A 45 2.32 -1.97 14.58
N ASP A 46 3.18 -1.09 15.06
CA ASP A 46 3.96 -1.30 16.30
C ASP A 46 4.59 -2.71 16.34
N HIS A 47 5.24 -3.10 15.25
CA HIS A 47 5.88 -4.42 15.03
C HIS A 47 4.92 -5.63 15.03
N GLN A 48 3.60 -5.42 15.03
CA GLN A 48 2.60 -6.49 14.98
C GLN A 48 1.91 -6.53 13.61
N PRO A 49 1.69 -7.73 13.02
CA PRO A 49 0.88 -7.85 11.82
C PRO A 49 -0.60 -7.62 12.15
N VAL A 50 -1.23 -6.75 11.38
CA VAL A 50 -2.65 -6.44 11.44
C VAL A 50 -3.26 -6.67 10.07
N GLU A 51 -4.15 -7.64 9.97
CA GLU A 51 -4.96 -7.83 8.76
C GLU A 51 -6.02 -6.73 8.69
N VAL A 52 -6.08 -6.09 7.53
CA VAL A 52 -7.01 -5.03 7.21
C VAL A 52 -7.88 -5.49 6.05
N ALA A 53 -9.19 -5.50 6.24
CA ALA A 53 -10.18 -5.76 5.20
C ALA A 53 -11.06 -4.52 5.04
N VAL A 54 -11.19 -4.03 3.81
CA VAL A 54 -11.96 -2.84 3.47
C VAL A 54 -13.01 -3.19 2.42
N GLU A 55 -14.24 -2.80 2.68
CA GLU A 55 -15.39 -2.95 1.78
C GLU A 55 -16.05 -1.60 1.59
N GLN A 56 -16.56 -1.33 0.39
CA GLN A 56 -17.34 -0.13 0.11
C GLN A 56 -18.82 -0.43 0.12
N ASP A 57 -19.57 0.36 0.91
CA ASP A 57 -21.01 0.48 0.85
C ASP A 57 -21.40 1.76 0.09
N GLY A 58 -22.50 1.70 -0.61
CA GLY A 58 -23.10 2.84 -1.33
C GLY A 58 -22.44 3.12 -2.68
N GLN A 59 -23.10 4.00 -3.42
CA GLN A 59 -22.67 4.48 -4.74
C GLN A 59 -21.47 5.44 -4.60
N PRO A 60 -20.69 5.70 -5.66
CA PRO A 60 -19.49 6.52 -5.62
C PRO A 60 -19.66 7.88 -4.95
N ASP A 61 -20.80 8.54 -5.13
CA ASP A 61 -21.11 9.85 -4.55
C ASP A 61 -21.59 9.79 -3.10
N ARG A 62 -21.84 8.60 -2.56
CA ARG A 62 -22.25 8.35 -1.18
C ARG A 62 -21.46 7.21 -0.54
N ALA A 63 -20.25 6.98 -1.03
CA ALA A 63 -19.41 5.88 -0.58
C ALA A 63 -19.11 5.97 0.92
N ARG A 64 -19.19 4.82 1.58
CA ARG A 64 -18.75 4.58 2.95
C ARG A 64 -17.87 3.34 2.96
N LEU A 65 -16.72 3.41 3.56
CA LEU A 65 -15.82 2.27 3.70
C LEU A 65 -16.04 1.63 5.07
N GLN A 66 -16.34 0.34 5.07
CA GLN A 66 -16.33 -0.49 6.27
C GLN A 66 -14.95 -1.14 6.39
N VAL A 67 -14.30 -0.90 7.53
CA VAL A 67 -12.95 -1.40 7.79
C VAL A 67 -13.00 -2.39 8.93
N ASN A 68 -12.49 -3.59 8.69
CA ASN A 68 -12.31 -4.64 9.67
C ASN A 68 -10.82 -4.85 9.91
N LEU A 69 -10.39 -4.75 11.17
CA LEU A 69 -9.04 -5.12 11.62
C LEU A 69 -9.09 -6.44 12.35
N THR A 70 -8.12 -7.31 12.07
CA THR A 70 -7.93 -8.57 12.76
C THR A 70 -6.46 -8.69 13.18
N GLY A 71 -6.22 -9.05 14.46
CA GLY A 71 -4.86 -9.18 14.99
C GLY A 71 -4.85 -9.60 16.46
N GLN A 72 -3.65 -9.91 17.00
CA GLN A 72 -3.52 -10.34 18.40
C GLN A 72 -3.65 -9.17 19.37
N LYS A 73 -2.97 -8.05 19.10
CA LYS A 73 -2.86 -6.89 20.00
C LYS A 73 -3.47 -5.64 19.35
N LEU A 74 -4.81 -5.64 19.19
CA LEU A 74 -5.50 -4.46 18.68
C LEU A 74 -5.86 -3.51 19.81
N THR A 75 -5.52 -2.23 19.63
CA THR A 75 -5.79 -1.13 20.55
C THR A 75 -6.44 0.04 19.80
N ARG A 76 -6.91 1.06 20.51
CA ARG A 76 -7.36 2.32 19.89
C ARG A 76 -6.23 3.00 19.11
N ARG A 77 -4.98 2.91 19.58
CA ARG A 77 -3.80 3.41 18.85
C ARG A 77 -3.62 2.67 17.53
N THR A 78 -3.75 1.35 17.52
CA THR A 78 -3.72 0.54 16.28
C THR A 78 -4.75 1.03 15.27
N GLN A 79 -5.98 1.27 15.72
CA GLN A 79 -7.06 1.80 14.86
C GLN A 79 -6.69 3.16 14.26
N VAL A 80 -6.17 4.10 15.06
CA VAL A 80 -5.77 5.43 14.59
C VAL A 80 -4.66 5.34 13.54
N LEU A 81 -3.64 4.52 13.78
CA LEU A 81 -2.52 4.34 12.86
C LEU A 81 -2.96 3.69 11.54
N VAL A 82 -3.79 2.64 11.60
CA VAL A 82 -4.34 2.01 10.39
C VAL A 82 -5.22 2.98 9.62
N LYS A 83 -6.07 3.76 10.30
CA LYS A 83 -6.92 4.77 9.66
C LYS A 83 -6.06 5.77 8.87
N SER A 84 -5.01 6.31 9.48
CA SER A 84 -4.08 7.24 8.82
C SER A 84 -3.39 6.61 7.61
N GLN A 85 -2.94 5.34 7.72
CA GLN A 85 -2.34 4.63 6.59
C GLN A 85 -3.35 4.40 5.46
N LEU A 86 -4.59 4.02 5.76
CA LEU A 86 -5.63 3.83 4.75
C LEU A 86 -6.01 5.15 4.07
N GLU A 87 -6.09 6.26 4.81
CA GLU A 87 -6.33 7.59 4.24
C GLU A 87 -5.28 7.94 3.19
N ARG A 88 -4.03 7.64 3.48
CA ARG A 88 -2.91 7.83 2.55
C ARG A 88 -2.96 6.83 1.38
N MET A 89 -3.09 5.54 1.68
CA MET A 89 -3.03 4.47 0.67
C MET A 89 -4.13 4.58 -0.36
N LEU A 90 -5.36 4.81 0.10
CA LEU A 90 -6.54 4.86 -0.76
C LEU A 90 -6.86 6.27 -1.28
N GLY A 91 -6.03 7.27 -0.95
CA GLY A 91 -6.26 8.64 -1.39
C GLY A 91 -7.60 9.23 -0.94
N ILE A 92 -8.13 8.77 0.20
CA ILE A 92 -9.50 9.08 0.67
C ILE A 92 -9.75 10.58 0.79
N ARG A 93 -8.71 11.37 1.07
CA ARG A 93 -8.79 12.83 1.22
C ARG A 93 -8.39 13.60 -0.04
N SER A 94 -8.11 12.91 -1.15
CA SER A 94 -7.73 13.58 -2.40
C SER A 94 -8.96 14.21 -3.06
N ASP A 95 -8.94 15.53 -3.18
CA ASP A 95 -9.93 16.24 -3.99
C ASP A 95 -9.49 16.22 -5.46
N LEU A 96 -10.36 15.71 -6.33
CA LEU A 96 -10.13 15.63 -7.76
C LEU A 96 -11.09 16.52 -8.55
N ALA A 97 -11.89 17.38 -7.90
CA ALA A 97 -12.81 18.27 -8.59
C ALA A 97 -12.09 19.17 -9.61
N PRO A 98 -10.96 19.84 -9.26
CA PRO A 98 -10.22 20.66 -10.24
C PRO A 98 -9.70 19.86 -11.44
N PHE A 99 -9.27 18.60 -11.21
CA PHE A 99 -8.85 17.71 -12.29
C PHE A 99 -10.03 17.35 -13.21
N TYR A 100 -11.18 17.03 -12.66
CA TYR A 100 -12.37 16.71 -13.44
C TYR A 100 -12.83 17.90 -14.29
N GLU A 101 -12.82 19.11 -13.75
CA GLU A 101 -13.15 20.33 -14.47
C GLU A 101 -12.18 20.61 -15.63
N LEU A 102 -10.88 20.40 -15.41
CA LEU A 102 -9.86 20.56 -16.44
C LEU A 102 -10.02 19.50 -17.54
N ALA A 103 -10.15 18.25 -17.16
CA ALA A 103 -10.20 17.12 -18.10
C ALA A 103 -11.51 17.10 -18.91
N ALA A 104 -12.61 17.62 -18.38
CA ALA A 104 -13.88 17.73 -19.12
C ALA A 104 -13.78 18.67 -20.36
N ARG A 105 -12.77 19.55 -20.40
CA ARG A 105 -12.55 20.45 -21.53
C ARG A 105 -11.76 19.81 -22.68
N ASP A 106 -11.12 18.67 -22.44
CA ASP A 106 -10.39 17.93 -23.48
C ASP A 106 -11.24 16.74 -23.98
N PRO A 107 -11.63 16.71 -25.26
CA PRO A 107 -12.47 15.64 -25.82
C PRO A 107 -11.85 14.23 -25.72
N ARG A 108 -10.53 14.13 -25.59
CA ARG A 108 -9.82 12.86 -25.47
C ARG A 108 -9.77 12.38 -24.03
N LEU A 109 -9.77 13.30 -23.05
CA LEU A 109 -9.73 12.97 -21.62
C LEU A 109 -11.12 12.77 -21.02
N ALA A 110 -12.13 13.49 -21.47
CA ALA A 110 -13.48 13.45 -20.92
C ALA A 110 -14.07 12.02 -20.84
N PRO A 111 -13.99 11.17 -21.88
CA PRO A 111 -14.49 9.78 -21.78
C PRO A 111 -13.74 8.95 -20.75
N LEU A 112 -12.42 9.11 -20.64
CA LEU A 112 -11.58 8.40 -19.67
C LEU A 112 -11.91 8.84 -18.25
N VAL A 113 -12.14 10.13 -18.04
CA VAL A 113 -12.54 10.66 -16.73
C VAL A 113 -13.87 10.08 -16.26
N GLU A 114 -14.85 9.94 -17.15
CA GLU A 114 -16.15 9.33 -16.80
C GLU A 114 -15.98 7.85 -16.47
N GLU A 115 -15.21 7.09 -17.25
CA GLU A 115 -14.93 5.68 -17.00
C GLU A 115 -14.25 5.46 -15.64
N PHE A 116 -13.25 6.26 -15.32
CA PHE A 116 -12.45 6.15 -14.08
C PHE A 116 -12.90 7.09 -12.97
N ARG A 117 -14.08 7.70 -13.09
CA ARG A 117 -14.62 8.60 -12.08
C ARG A 117 -14.69 7.94 -10.71
N GLY A 118 -14.07 8.57 -9.70
CA GLY A 118 -13.99 8.03 -8.34
C GLY A 118 -12.75 7.18 -8.05
N LEU A 119 -11.91 6.87 -9.06
CA LEU A 119 -10.56 6.37 -8.81
C LEU A 119 -9.76 7.46 -8.09
N LYS A 120 -9.14 7.10 -6.96
CA LYS A 120 -8.21 7.98 -6.26
C LYS A 120 -6.76 7.54 -6.53
N PRO A 121 -5.80 8.46 -6.66
CA PRO A 121 -4.39 8.12 -6.83
C PRO A 121 -3.87 7.40 -5.57
N PRO A 122 -3.62 6.07 -5.63
CA PRO A 122 -3.16 5.34 -4.46
C PRO A 122 -1.69 5.63 -4.16
N ARG A 123 -1.33 5.48 -2.89
CA ARG A 123 0.05 5.62 -2.41
C ARG A 123 0.47 4.39 -1.63
N PHE A 124 1.77 4.16 -1.52
CA PHE A 124 2.28 3.13 -0.63
C PHE A 124 2.15 3.56 0.84
N PRO A 125 1.97 2.61 1.79
CA PRO A 125 1.86 2.91 3.21
C PRO A 125 3.07 3.67 3.75
N THR A 126 4.25 3.32 3.26
CA THR A 126 5.52 3.90 3.69
C THR A 126 6.38 4.32 2.50
N VAL A 127 7.28 5.28 2.72
CA VAL A 127 8.29 5.68 1.73
C VAL A 127 9.24 4.53 1.44
N PHE A 128 9.59 3.73 2.45
CA PHE A 128 10.42 2.55 2.28
C PHE A 128 9.80 1.56 1.28
N GLU A 129 8.53 1.22 1.45
CA GLU A 129 7.83 0.34 0.52
C GLU A 129 7.80 0.92 -0.90
N ALA A 130 7.57 2.23 -1.05
CA ALA A 130 7.60 2.91 -2.33
C ALA A 130 8.95 2.75 -3.04
N ILE A 131 10.06 2.96 -2.31
CA ILE A 131 11.41 2.82 -2.86
C ILE A 131 11.70 1.38 -3.24
N VAL A 132 11.37 0.41 -2.38
CA VAL A 132 11.59 -1.02 -2.67
C VAL A 132 10.77 -1.46 -3.89
N ASN A 133 9.52 -0.98 -4.02
CA ASN A 133 8.71 -1.20 -5.22
C ASN A 133 9.38 -0.63 -6.48
N GLY A 134 9.87 0.62 -6.42
CA GLY A 134 10.60 1.22 -7.52
C GLY A 134 11.81 0.39 -7.95
N ILE A 135 12.64 -0.03 -6.99
CA ILE A 135 13.82 -0.85 -7.24
C ILE A 135 13.45 -2.22 -7.84
N ALA A 136 12.44 -2.89 -7.29
CA ALA A 136 12.01 -4.20 -7.77
C ALA A 136 11.53 -4.14 -9.22
N CYS A 137 10.78 -3.10 -9.58
CA CYS A 137 10.18 -2.96 -10.91
C CYS A 137 11.12 -2.34 -11.97
N GLN A 138 12.28 -1.79 -11.58
CA GLN A 138 13.24 -1.22 -12.55
C GLN A 138 13.74 -2.28 -13.53
N GLN A 139 13.77 -1.94 -14.83
CA GLN A 139 14.33 -2.79 -15.90
C GLN A 139 13.72 -4.21 -15.97
N LEU A 140 12.50 -4.38 -15.49
CA LEU A 140 11.74 -5.63 -15.51
C LEU A 140 10.31 -5.33 -15.98
N SER A 141 9.61 -6.37 -16.46
CA SER A 141 8.17 -6.24 -16.63
C SER A 141 7.49 -6.04 -15.28
N LEU A 142 6.37 -5.33 -15.29
CA LEU A 142 5.59 -5.10 -14.07
C LEU A 142 5.20 -6.40 -13.37
N LEU A 143 4.88 -7.44 -14.15
CA LEU A 143 4.55 -8.76 -13.62
C LEU A 143 5.70 -9.34 -12.82
N VAL A 144 6.91 -9.33 -13.37
CA VAL A 144 8.11 -9.85 -12.68
C VAL A 144 8.42 -9.03 -11.44
N GLY A 145 8.32 -7.69 -11.52
CA GLY A 145 8.52 -6.83 -10.35
C GLY A 145 7.57 -7.17 -9.20
N ILE A 146 6.28 -7.37 -9.50
CA ILE A 146 5.28 -7.74 -8.49
C ILE A 146 5.54 -9.14 -7.91
N LEU A 147 5.93 -10.11 -8.73
CA LEU A 147 6.30 -11.44 -8.23
C LEU A 147 7.51 -11.37 -7.28
N LEU A 148 8.50 -10.53 -7.57
CA LEU A 148 9.64 -10.30 -6.66
C LEU A 148 9.19 -9.71 -5.32
N LEU A 149 8.28 -8.72 -5.34
CA LEU A 149 7.74 -8.10 -4.14
C LEU A 149 6.91 -9.10 -3.31
N SER A 150 6.09 -9.92 -3.96
CA SER A 150 5.32 -10.97 -3.31
C SER A 150 6.23 -12.00 -2.61
N ARG A 151 7.29 -12.47 -3.30
CA ARG A 151 8.30 -13.36 -2.70
C ARG A 151 9.05 -12.71 -1.54
N LEU A 152 9.35 -11.41 -1.67
CA LEU A 152 9.98 -10.63 -0.60
C LEU A 152 9.10 -10.57 0.64
N ALA A 153 7.80 -10.30 0.47
CA ALA A 153 6.83 -10.27 1.55
C ALA A 153 6.67 -11.65 2.20
N GLN A 154 6.58 -12.72 1.42
CA GLN A 154 6.49 -14.10 1.93
C GLN A 154 7.73 -14.49 2.74
N LYS A 155 8.93 -14.07 2.32
CA LYS A 155 10.17 -14.47 2.99
C LYS A 155 10.50 -13.67 4.24
N PHE A 156 10.25 -12.36 4.21
CA PHE A 156 10.69 -11.42 5.25
C PHE A 156 9.54 -10.68 5.94
N GLY A 157 8.35 -10.72 5.36
CA GLY A 157 7.18 -10.08 5.92
C GLY A 157 6.57 -10.90 7.05
N ARG A 158 5.85 -10.21 7.93
CA ARG A 158 5.14 -10.83 9.06
C ARG A 158 3.79 -11.33 8.62
N SER A 159 3.44 -12.57 9.00
CA SER A 159 2.12 -13.14 8.77
C SER A 159 1.25 -13.06 10.02
N PRO A 160 -0.06 -12.81 9.92
CA PRO A 160 -0.97 -13.02 11.02
C PRO A 160 -1.00 -14.51 11.36
N GLU A 161 -0.76 -14.87 12.63
CA GLU A 161 -0.93 -16.25 13.07
C GLU A 161 -2.39 -16.70 12.84
N HIS A 162 -2.60 -17.88 12.27
CA HIS A 162 -3.90 -18.59 12.11
C HIS A 162 -4.75 -18.31 10.87
N ARG A 163 -4.19 -17.79 9.78
CA ARG A 163 -4.85 -17.87 8.47
C ARG A 163 -3.87 -18.33 7.39
N ASP A 164 -4.50 -18.86 6.33
CA ASP A 164 -3.89 -19.23 5.06
C ASP A 164 -2.57 -18.48 4.83
N ASP A 165 -1.46 -19.20 4.68
CA ASP A 165 -0.08 -18.67 4.54
C ASP A 165 0.12 -17.68 3.37
N SER A 166 -0.98 -17.25 2.75
CA SER A 166 -0.97 -16.41 1.56
C SER A 166 -0.75 -14.91 1.82
N LEU A 167 -1.16 -14.39 2.99
CA LEU A 167 -1.11 -12.96 3.30
C LEU A 167 0.05 -12.61 4.23
N HIS A 168 0.98 -11.79 3.72
CA HIS A 168 2.11 -11.30 4.49
C HIS A 168 2.15 -9.76 4.44
N ALA A 169 2.51 -9.13 5.56
CA ALA A 169 2.84 -7.73 5.56
C ALA A 169 4.06 -7.48 4.67
N PHE A 170 4.12 -6.32 4.02
CA PHE A 170 5.36 -5.89 3.40
C PHE A 170 6.44 -5.74 4.49
N PRO A 171 7.68 -6.27 4.29
CA PRO A 171 8.70 -6.24 5.31
C PRO A 171 9.08 -4.81 5.70
N ALA A 172 9.28 -4.58 6.99
CA ALA A 172 9.84 -3.34 7.50
C ALA A 172 11.37 -3.30 7.26
N PRO A 173 12.01 -2.11 7.33
CA PRO A 173 13.46 -2.00 7.19
C PRO A 173 14.24 -2.95 8.11
N VAL A 174 13.81 -3.11 9.36
CA VAL A 174 14.45 -4.02 10.31
C VAL A 174 14.41 -5.47 9.84
N ASP A 175 13.32 -5.91 9.21
CA ASP A 175 13.17 -7.29 8.76
C ASP A 175 14.12 -7.63 7.57
N LEU A 176 14.50 -6.63 6.77
CA LEU A 176 15.43 -6.78 5.64
C LEU A 176 16.90 -6.49 6.01
N ALA A 177 17.13 -5.67 7.03
CA ALA A 177 18.49 -5.25 7.42
C ALA A 177 19.37 -6.43 7.85
N ASP A 178 18.76 -7.45 8.47
CA ASP A 178 19.44 -8.68 8.90
C ASP A 178 19.46 -9.76 7.81
N GLY A 179 18.85 -9.49 6.65
CA GLY A 179 18.89 -10.35 5.49
C GLY A 179 20.27 -10.35 4.81
N SER A 180 20.57 -11.43 4.08
CA SER A 180 21.79 -11.51 3.29
C SER A 180 21.56 -11.15 1.83
N LYS A 181 22.60 -10.64 1.14
CA LYS A 181 22.55 -10.48 -0.32
C LYS A 181 22.24 -11.79 -1.03
N HIS A 182 22.67 -12.92 -0.48
CA HIS A 182 22.41 -14.25 -1.02
C HIS A 182 20.92 -14.59 -0.99
N SER A 183 20.26 -14.38 0.15
CA SER A 183 18.82 -14.64 0.29
C SER A 183 17.96 -13.79 -0.64
N LEU A 184 18.31 -12.51 -0.85
CA LEU A 184 17.62 -11.65 -1.82
C LEU A 184 17.88 -12.07 -3.27
N LYS A 185 19.09 -12.50 -3.60
CA LYS A 185 19.41 -13.05 -4.94
C LYS A 185 18.61 -14.32 -5.22
N ALA A 186 18.45 -15.20 -4.23
CA ALA A 186 17.63 -16.41 -4.35
C ALA A 186 16.14 -16.10 -4.64
N LEU A 187 15.62 -14.95 -4.18
CA LEU A 187 14.29 -14.47 -4.53
C LEU A 187 14.19 -13.91 -5.96
N GLY A 188 15.34 -13.63 -6.62
CA GLY A 188 15.42 -13.09 -7.97
C GLY A 188 15.90 -11.63 -8.05
N PHE A 189 16.29 -10.99 -6.96
CA PHE A 189 16.87 -9.65 -6.98
C PHE A 189 18.32 -9.70 -7.49
N ARG A 190 18.49 -9.48 -8.81
CA ARG A 190 19.79 -9.60 -9.50
C ARG A 190 20.59 -8.29 -9.45
N GLY A 191 21.90 -8.40 -9.75
CA GLY A 191 22.80 -7.27 -9.85
C GLY A 191 22.96 -6.51 -8.51
N PRO A 192 23.05 -5.18 -8.54
CA PRO A 192 23.25 -4.35 -7.35
C PRO A 192 22.00 -4.23 -6.48
N LYS A 193 20.81 -4.60 -6.97
CA LYS A 193 19.52 -4.41 -6.27
C LYS A 193 19.51 -5.04 -4.88
N ALA A 194 19.98 -6.30 -4.76
CA ALA A 194 20.03 -6.98 -3.47
C ALA A 194 20.94 -6.23 -2.46
N GLY A 195 22.11 -5.78 -2.90
CA GLY A 195 23.00 -4.99 -2.06
C GLY A 195 22.39 -3.66 -1.64
N PHE A 196 21.78 -2.96 -2.57
CA PHE A 196 21.15 -1.68 -2.30
C PHE A 196 20.00 -1.79 -1.29
N LEU A 197 19.15 -2.82 -1.41
CA LEU A 197 18.05 -3.06 -0.46
C LEU A 197 18.56 -3.31 0.96
N ILE A 198 19.61 -4.11 1.13
CA ILE A 198 20.23 -4.34 2.45
C ILE A 198 20.81 -3.05 3.00
N THR A 199 21.60 -2.31 2.20
CA THR A 199 22.22 -1.05 2.64
C THR A 199 21.17 -0.02 3.04
N LEU A 200 20.11 0.16 2.24
CA LEU A 200 19.00 1.06 2.54
C LEU A 200 18.30 0.66 3.86
N SER A 201 18.01 -0.62 4.01
CA SER A 201 17.32 -1.15 5.19
C SER A 201 18.16 -0.96 6.46
N SER A 202 19.46 -1.24 6.39
CA SER A 202 20.41 -1.02 7.50
C SER A 202 20.52 0.46 7.85
N ALA A 203 20.63 1.34 6.86
CA ALA A 203 20.74 2.79 7.10
C ALA A 203 19.49 3.35 7.82
N ILE A 204 18.29 2.84 7.48
CA ILE A 204 17.05 3.25 8.15
C ILE A 204 16.97 2.66 9.56
N ARG A 205 17.27 1.37 9.74
CA ARG A 205 17.32 0.71 11.05
C ARG A 205 18.26 1.42 12.01
N ASP A 206 19.45 1.77 11.52
CA ASP A 206 20.50 2.42 12.29
C ASP A 206 20.28 3.95 12.44
N ARG A 207 19.14 4.47 12.00
CA ARG A 207 18.76 5.89 12.04
C ARG A 207 19.72 6.83 11.30
N LYS A 208 20.53 6.32 10.39
CA LYS A 208 21.41 7.10 9.50
C LYS A 208 20.63 7.77 8.37
N LEU A 209 19.42 7.25 8.06
CA LEU A 209 18.49 7.77 7.08
C LEU A 209 17.08 7.83 7.70
N SER A 210 16.45 9.01 7.62
CA SER A 210 15.08 9.20 8.09
C SER A 210 14.24 9.83 6.98
N PHE A 211 13.05 9.25 6.71
CA PHE A 211 12.10 9.78 5.73
C PHE A 211 11.08 10.75 6.32
N VAL A 212 11.14 11.05 7.63
CA VAL A 212 10.21 11.99 8.28
C VAL A 212 10.29 13.36 7.64
N GLN A 213 11.49 13.83 7.30
CA GLN A 213 11.70 15.11 6.64
C GLN A 213 11.19 15.16 5.20
N MET A 214 11.26 14.06 4.44
CA MET A 214 10.77 14.00 3.06
C MET A 214 9.24 14.09 2.96
N THR A 215 8.53 13.61 3.95
CA THR A 215 7.06 13.71 4.00
C THR A 215 6.60 15.15 4.28
N TYR A 216 7.38 15.92 5.03
CA TYR A 216 7.13 17.35 5.30
C TYR A 216 7.36 18.21 4.05
N LEU A 217 8.43 17.98 3.31
CA LEU A 217 8.75 18.75 2.09
C LEU A 217 7.71 18.55 0.99
N ALA A 218 7.14 17.35 0.87
CA ALA A 218 6.08 17.08 -0.11
C ALA A 218 4.75 17.78 0.20
N ASN A 219 4.53 18.18 1.44
CA ASN A 219 3.31 18.88 1.87
C ASN A 219 3.46 20.42 1.88
N THR A 220 4.70 20.94 1.80
CA THR A 220 5.00 22.37 1.84
C THR A 220 5.27 22.98 0.45
N THR A 221 5.34 22.17 -0.60
CA THR A 221 5.59 22.62 -1.99
C THR A 221 4.35 22.56 -2.88
N ALA A 222 3.14 22.55 -2.34
CA ALA A 222 1.93 22.83 -3.13
C ALA A 222 1.64 24.35 -3.06
N PRO A 223 1.70 25.08 -4.20
CA PRO A 223 1.25 26.45 -4.29
C PRO A 223 -0.27 26.54 -4.10
#